data_6a62714dcd35992113d18c5c9f8b1d10
#
_entry.id   6a62714dcd35992113d18c5c9f8b1d10
#
_cell.length_a   1.000
_cell.length_b   1.000
_cell.length_c   1.000
_cell.angle_alpha   90.00
_cell.angle_beta   90.00
_cell.angle_gamma   90.00
#
_symmetry.space_group_name_H-M   'P 1'
#
loop_
_entity.id
_entity.type
_entity.pdbx_description
1 polymer ?
#
loop_
_entity_poly.entity_id
_entity_poly.type
_entity_poly.pdbx_seq_one_letter_code
_entity_poly.pdbx_strand_id
1 'polypeptide(L)'
;MKKSSEEQRRRCLDGVVNLWAETGKPFTMSELATYLKMSKKTLYVLFDDKEEMILSAIDQWFDKVKAAKMQILSDPSLTTIEKVRRVMIVDRRAHV
;
A
#
# COMPACT_ATOMS: atom_id res chain seq x y z
N MET A 1 -8.88 -20.12 4.82
CA MET A 1 -9.88 -19.40 4.07
C MET A 1 -9.93 -17.93 4.40
N LYS A 2 -10.21 -17.56 5.67
CA LYS A 2 -10.12 -16.15 6.08
C LYS A 2 -8.74 -15.58 5.83
N LYS A 3 -7.70 -16.36 6.13
CA LYS A 3 -6.31 -15.98 5.94
C LYS A 3 -6.01 -15.70 4.47
N SER A 4 -6.53 -16.55 3.58
CA SER A 4 -6.37 -16.41 2.13
C SER A 4 -7.07 -15.14 1.62
N SER A 5 -8.26 -14.84 2.13
CA SER A 5 -9.01 -13.63 1.75
C SER A 5 -8.32 -12.36 2.25
N GLU A 6 -7.76 -12.40 3.46
CA GLU A 6 -7.02 -11.26 4.01
C GLU A 6 -5.75 -10.99 3.22
N GLU A 7 -5.02 -12.04 2.83
CA GLU A 7 -3.83 -11.91 2.00
C GLU A 7 -4.19 -11.35 0.63
N GLN A 8 -5.27 -11.86 0.03
CA GLN A 8 -5.73 -11.40 -1.26
C GLN A 8 -6.14 -9.94 -1.20
N ARG A 9 -6.88 -9.54 -0.15
CA ARG A 9 -7.26 -8.14 0.07
C ARG A 9 -6.03 -7.25 0.20
N ARG A 10 -5.04 -7.68 0.97
CA ARG A 10 -3.80 -6.92 1.18
C ARG A 10 -3.04 -6.73 -0.13
N ARG A 11 -2.94 -7.77 -0.94
CA ARG A 11 -2.30 -7.70 -2.25
C ARG A 11 -3.03 -6.74 -3.18
N CYS A 12 -4.35 -6.74 -3.15
CA CYS A 12 -5.15 -5.80 -3.94
C CYS A 12 -4.87 -4.36 -3.51
N LEU A 13 -4.78 -4.11 -2.21
CA LEU A 13 -4.51 -2.76 -1.69
C LEU A 13 -3.12 -2.28 -2.09
N ASP A 14 -2.13 -3.15 -2.06
CA ASP A 14 -0.79 -2.84 -2.58
C ASP A 14 -0.85 -2.50 -4.06
N GLY A 15 -1.62 -3.27 -4.82
CA GLY A 15 -1.82 -3.03 -6.25
C GLY A 15 -2.47 -1.69 -6.54
N VAL A 16 -3.42 -1.27 -5.72
CA VAL A 16 -4.07 0.03 -5.85
C VAL A 16 -3.04 1.16 -5.76
N VAL A 17 -2.19 1.11 -4.74
CA VAL A 17 -1.15 2.12 -4.55
C VAL A 17 -0.15 2.09 -5.71
N ASN A 18 0.29 0.90 -6.11
CA ASN A 18 1.26 0.76 -7.19
C ASN A 18 0.71 1.27 -8.53
N LEU A 19 -0.53 0.93 -8.85
CA LEU A 19 -1.15 1.40 -10.09
C LEU A 19 -1.31 2.92 -10.10
N TRP A 20 -1.74 3.49 -9.00
CA TRP A 20 -1.85 4.94 -8.86
C TRP A 20 -0.50 5.62 -9.05
N ALA A 21 0.55 5.08 -8.41
CA ALA A 21 1.90 5.63 -8.51
C ALA A 21 2.45 5.53 -9.95
N GLU A 22 2.20 4.42 -10.64
CA GLU A 22 2.67 4.22 -12.00
C GLU A 22 1.99 5.14 -13.01
N THR A 23 0.67 5.33 -12.87
CA THR A 23 -0.11 6.10 -13.84
C THR A 23 -0.23 7.57 -13.48
N GLY A 24 -0.15 7.91 -12.20
CA GLY A 24 -0.34 9.28 -11.72
C GLY A 24 -1.74 9.80 -11.90
N LYS A 25 -2.71 8.93 -12.16
CA LYS A 25 -4.10 9.32 -12.43
C LYS A 25 -5.07 8.27 -11.90
N PRO A 26 -6.35 8.63 -11.71
CA PRO A 26 -7.38 7.68 -11.30
C PRO A 26 -7.52 6.52 -12.29
N PHE A 27 -7.91 5.37 -11.78
CA PHE A 27 -8.12 4.17 -12.58
C PHE A 27 -9.57 3.69 -12.42
N THR A 28 -10.02 2.87 -13.39
CA THR A 28 -11.32 2.21 -13.29
C THR A 28 -11.15 0.85 -12.61
N MET A 29 -12.24 0.27 -12.13
CA MET A 29 -12.20 -1.08 -11.56
C MET A 29 -11.77 -2.10 -12.60
N SER A 30 -12.13 -1.90 -13.87
CA SER A 30 -11.68 -2.78 -14.95
C SER A 30 -10.17 -2.72 -15.13
N GLU A 31 -9.60 -1.51 -15.10
CA GLU A 31 -8.15 -1.35 -15.21
C GLU A 31 -7.42 -2.01 -14.05
N LEU A 32 -7.94 -1.85 -12.84
CA LEU A 32 -7.35 -2.49 -11.67
C LEU A 32 -7.43 -4.01 -11.75
N ALA A 33 -8.57 -4.54 -12.17
CA ALA A 33 -8.75 -5.98 -12.33
C ALA A 33 -7.74 -6.55 -13.32
N THR A 34 -7.53 -5.87 -14.44
CA THR A 34 -6.55 -6.25 -15.44
C THR A 34 -5.12 -6.21 -14.85
N TYR A 35 -4.81 -5.14 -14.14
CA TYR A 35 -3.51 -4.97 -13.51
C TYR A 35 -3.21 -6.08 -12.51
N LEU A 36 -4.20 -6.44 -11.71
CA LEU A 36 -4.06 -7.48 -10.67
C LEU A 36 -4.27 -8.90 -11.22
N LYS A 37 -4.65 -9.04 -12.47
CA LYS A 37 -4.94 -10.33 -13.11
C LYS A 37 -6.05 -11.09 -12.38
N MET A 38 -7.12 -10.39 -12.06
CA MET A 38 -8.28 -10.99 -11.42
C MET A 38 -9.57 -10.40 -11.99
N SER A 39 -10.71 -11.01 -11.70
CA SER A 39 -11.99 -10.55 -12.22
C SER A 39 -12.51 -9.37 -11.39
N LYS A 40 -13.33 -8.51 -12.02
CA LYS A 40 -14.03 -7.45 -11.30
C LYS A 40 -14.93 -8.03 -10.21
N LYS A 41 -15.53 -9.18 -10.48
CA LYS A 41 -16.39 -9.87 -9.50
C LYS A 41 -15.62 -10.16 -8.22
N THR A 42 -14.38 -10.63 -8.32
CA THR A 42 -13.52 -10.91 -7.19
C THR A 42 -13.24 -9.63 -6.40
N LEU A 43 -12.98 -8.52 -7.10
CA LEU A 43 -12.74 -7.24 -6.44
C LEU A 43 -13.96 -6.80 -5.62
N TYR A 44 -15.17 -6.95 -6.18
CA TYR A 44 -16.40 -6.55 -5.47
C TYR A 44 -16.78 -7.51 -4.35
N VAL A 45 -16.21 -8.70 -4.32
CA VAL A 45 -16.35 -9.60 -3.17
C VAL A 45 -15.46 -9.12 -2.01
N LEU A 46 -14.28 -8.59 -2.34
CA LEU A 46 -13.30 -8.17 -1.34
C LEU A 46 -13.57 -6.76 -0.78
N PHE A 47 -14.22 -5.91 -1.56
CA PHE A 47 -14.45 -4.51 -1.20
C PHE A 47 -15.89 -4.10 -1.51
N ASP A 48 -16.49 -3.35 -0.60
CA ASP A 48 -17.88 -2.91 -0.78
C ASP A 48 -18.04 -1.99 -1.99
N ASP A 49 -17.09 -1.06 -2.16
CA ASP A 49 -17.08 -0.16 -3.30
C ASP A 49 -15.66 0.37 -3.51
N LYS A 50 -15.50 1.15 -4.59
CA LYS A 50 -14.20 1.69 -4.96
C LYS A 50 -13.65 2.65 -3.90
N GLU A 51 -14.50 3.46 -3.31
CA GLU A 51 -14.08 4.41 -2.29
C GLU A 51 -13.53 3.70 -1.06
N GLU A 52 -14.24 2.68 -0.57
CA GLU A 52 -13.79 1.88 0.57
C GLU A 52 -12.42 1.25 0.27
N MET A 53 -12.25 0.74 -0.95
CA MET A 53 -11.00 0.14 -1.39
C MET A 53 -9.85 1.15 -1.36
N ILE A 54 -10.07 2.34 -1.90
CA ILE A 54 -9.04 3.38 -1.96
C ILE A 54 -8.67 3.86 -0.56
N LEU A 55 -9.64 4.09 0.29
CA LEU A 55 -9.39 4.52 1.66
C LEU A 55 -8.62 3.46 2.45
N SER A 56 -8.97 2.20 2.25
CA SER A 56 -8.24 1.09 2.87
C SER A 56 -6.81 0.99 2.36
N ALA A 57 -6.60 1.24 1.07
CA ALA A 57 -5.26 1.22 0.48
C ALA A 57 -4.37 2.32 1.06
N ILE A 58 -4.92 3.51 1.24
CA ILE A 58 -4.20 4.63 1.84
C ILE A 58 -3.84 4.30 3.29
N ASP A 59 -4.78 3.75 4.04
CA ASP A 59 -4.57 3.37 5.43
C ASP A 59 -3.45 2.33 5.56
N GLN A 60 -3.50 1.30 4.74
CA GLN A 60 -2.46 0.25 4.72
C GLN A 60 -1.09 0.83 4.36
N TRP A 61 -1.04 1.74 3.41
CA TRP A 61 0.19 2.37 2.98
C TRP A 61 0.82 3.20 4.10
N PHE A 62 0.02 3.99 4.82
CA PHE A 62 0.51 4.74 5.98
C PHE A 62 1.03 3.82 7.08
N ASP A 63 0.36 2.70 7.31
CA ASP A 63 0.83 1.72 8.30
C ASP A 63 2.20 1.16 7.92
N LYS A 64 2.43 0.88 6.65
CA LYS A 64 3.73 0.38 6.17
C LYS A 64 4.83 1.42 6.34
N VAL A 65 4.55 2.68 6.01
CA VAL A 65 5.51 3.76 6.17
C VAL A 65 5.85 3.95 7.65
N LYS A 66 4.85 3.94 8.51
CA LYS A 66 5.04 4.05 9.95
C LYS A 66 5.90 2.90 10.48
N ALA A 67 5.62 1.68 10.07
CA ALA A 67 6.37 0.49 10.50
C ALA A 67 7.84 0.60 10.07
N ALA A 68 8.09 1.04 8.83
CA ALA A 68 9.44 1.22 8.32
C ALA A 68 10.21 2.26 9.15
N LYS A 69 9.56 3.38 9.46
CA LYS A 69 10.17 4.42 10.30
C LYS A 69 10.47 3.92 11.70
N MET A 70 9.54 3.21 12.30
CA MET A 70 9.73 2.66 13.65
C MET A 70 10.87 1.66 13.71
N GLN A 71 11.03 0.85 12.67
CA GLN A 71 12.15 -0.08 12.57
C GLN A 71 13.48 0.66 12.58
N ILE A 72 13.57 1.74 11.82
CA ILE A 72 14.78 2.58 11.76
C ILE A 72 15.07 3.21 13.13
N LEU A 73 14.05 3.80 13.73
CA LEU A 73 14.20 4.52 15.00
C LEU A 73 14.59 3.60 16.16
N SER A 74 14.17 2.34 16.11
CA SER A 74 14.46 1.38 17.18
C SER A 74 15.71 0.55 16.94
N ASP A 75 16.44 0.78 15.83
CA ASP A 75 17.63 0.00 15.50
C ASP A 75 18.83 0.49 16.33
N PRO A 76 19.35 -0.33 17.27
CA PRO A 76 20.46 0.10 18.13
C PRO A 76 21.80 0.18 17.40
N SER A 77 21.90 -0.37 16.19
CA SER A 77 23.15 -0.32 15.42
C SER A 77 23.35 1.00 14.67
N LEU A 78 22.30 1.83 14.61
CA LEU A 78 22.33 3.10 13.90
C LEU A 78 22.58 4.27 14.84
N THR A 79 23.40 5.22 14.40
CA THR A 79 23.57 6.49 15.12
C THR A 79 22.36 7.38 14.91
N THR A 80 22.22 8.42 15.71
CA THR A 80 21.12 9.38 15.58
C THR A 80 21.09 10.01 14.18
N ILE A 81 22.27 10.38 13.66
CA ILE A 81 22.38 10.99 12.32
C ILE A 81 21.93 10.00 11.24
N GLU A 82 22.37 8.76 11.36
CA GLU A 82 21.95 7.71 10.41
C GLU A 82 20.44 7.49 10.43
N LYS A 83 19.84 7.48 11.60
CA LYS A 83 18.38 7.34 11.76
C LYS A 83 17.64 8.48 11.07
N VAL A 84 18.06 9.71 11.30
CA VAL A 84 17.45 10.90 10.66
C VAL A 84 17.54 10.77 9.14
N ARG A 85 18.71 10.41 8.64
CA ARG A 85 18.94 10.28 7.19
C ARG A 85 18.04 9.21 6.57
N ARG A 86 17.92 8.06 7.21
CA ARG A 86 17.09 6.95 6.72
C ARG A 86 15.60 7.26 6.77
N VAL A 87 15.14 7.90 7.84
CA VAL A 87 13.73 8.30 7.97
C VAL A 87 13.38 9.31 6.88
N MET A 88 14.26 10.24 6.58
CA MET A 88 14.02 11.22 5.51
C MET A 88 13.92 10.55 4.14
N ILE A 89 14.68 9.50 3.89
CA ILE A 89 14.59 8.73 2.64
C ILE A 89 13.23 8.02 2.54
N VAL A 90 12.75 7.44 3.64
CA VAL A 90 11.43 6.79 3.66
C VAL A 90 10.34 7.82 3.34
N ASP A 91 10.37 9.00 3.95
CA ASP A 91 9.41 10.06 3.68
C ASP A 91 9.46 10.52 2.23
N ARG A 92 10.65 10.65 1.69
CA ARG A 92 10.84 11.07 0.30
C ARG A 92 10.21 10.07 -0.67
N ARG A 93 10.37 8.78 -0.43
CA ARG A 93 9.76 7.72 -1.24
C ARG A 93 8.24 7.70 -1.09
N ALA A 94 7.74 8.10 0.07
CA ALA A 94 6.31 8.13 0.35
C ALA A 94 5.59 9.24 -0.41
N HIS A 95 6.30 10.26 -0.86
CA HIS A 95 5.71 11.41 -1.57
C HIS A 95 5.79 11.30 -3.10
N VAL A 96 6.06 10.14 -3.61
CA VAL A 96 6.14 9.92 -5.07
C VAL A 96 4.76 9.93 -5.71
#